data_384d9c79aed4956b50f7877c7c9e7404
#
_entry.id   384d9c79aed4956b50f7877c7c9e7404
#
_cell.length_a   1.000
_cell.length_b   1.000
_cell.length_c   1.000
_cell.angle_alpha   90.00
_cell.angle_beta   90.00
_cell.angle_gamma   90.00
#
_symmetry.space_group_name_H-M   'P 1'
#
loop_
_entity.id
_entity.type
_entity.pdbx_description
1 polymer ?
#
loop_
_entity_poly.entity_id
_entity_poly.type
_entity_poly.pdbx_seq_one_letter_code
_entity_poly.pdbx_strand_id
1 'polypeptide(L)'
;MTANERAFLVVAPNYWHTKLERRMNFLFYTVFVCLFSLNRGDPLNNSPNGYQRTYDNIQREIANYSEIAKKIINLAVYGSAQNRSYERLALFVDIIGPRMSGSRNLELAIQYMHKALMKDGLENVHLEPVKIPHWERGEESAMIVQPLNHSIAVLGLGGSIGTPPEGITAEVLVVTSFDELHQKAQEAQGKIVVYNQHYVSYGETVLYRVRGAVEAAKVGAKASLIKSITPLSINSPHTGIQAYETDVPKIPTACISVEDAELMARMSSRGTKIVVTLKMGAKTYPDADSFNIVAEIIGSKYPEQVVLVSGHLDSWDVGQGAMDDGGGAFISWEALSLIKDLGLRPKRTLRLVLWTAEEQGGVGAEQYYKLHKENISNFDIVMESDEGTFMPTGLAFTGSNSARSIIKEVMKLLKPINVTKVYENGEGTDINYWIHDGVPGHSFMCIFMCVYVRKKTCIVI
;
A
#
# COMPACT_ATOMS: atom_id res chain seq x y z
N MET A 1 43.05 -31.52 14.30
CA MET A 1 42.84 -31.76 12.89
C MET A 1 41.33 -31.97 12.74
N THR A 2 40.62 -31.15 12.32
CA THR A 2 40.28 -29.86 11.71
C THR A 2 38.88 -30.05 11.15
N ALA A 3 37.93 -29.44 11.85
CA ALA A 3 36.55 -29.34 11.36
C ALA A 3 36.47 -28.08 10.50
N ASN A 4 36.54 -28.24 9.20
CA ASN A 4 36.22 -27.20 8.24
C ASN A 4 36.15 -27.84 6.87
N GLU A 5 34.94 -28.18 6.43
CA GLU A 5 34.56 -28.37 5.02
C GLU A 5 33.16 -29.01 4.95
N ARG A 6 32.10 -28.25 5.25
CA ARG A 6 30.73 -28.53 4.78
C ARG A 6 29.85 -27.29 4.94
N ALA A 7 30.14 -26.28 4.18
CA ALA A 7 29.26 -25.12 4.06
C ALA A 7 29.35 -24.51 2.65
N PHE A 8 29.09 -25.30 1.63
CA PHE A 8 28.80 -24.78 0.30
C PHE A 8 28.10 -25.88 -0.50
N LEU A 9 26.78 -25.87 -0.49
CA LEU A 9 25.94 -26.42 -1.56
C LEU A 9 24.47 -26.52 -1.10
N VAL A 10 23.77 -25.39 -0.97
CA VAL A 10 22.31 -25.32 -1.09
C VAL A 10 21.92 -23.88 -1.46
N VAL A 11 22.17 -23.46 -2.68
CA VAL A 11 21.65 -22.16 -3.21
C VAL A 11 21.23 -22.29 -4.67
N ALA A 12 20.66 -23.39 -5.10
CA ALA A 12 20.24 -23.50 -6.50
C ALA A 12 18.76 -23.80 -6.79
N PRO A 13 17.90 -24.29 -5.89
CA PRO A 13 16.48 -24.49 -6.25
C PRO A 13 15.60 -23.24 -6.09
N ASN A 14 15.95 -22.28 -5.23
CA ASN A 14 15.06 -21.17 -4.87
C ASN A 14 15.10 -19.96 -5.83
N TYR A 15 16.14 -19.79 -6.61
CA TYR A 15 16.28 -18.65 -7.51
C TYR A 15 15.27 -18.65 -8.68
N TRP A 16 14.86 -19.83 -9.13
CA TRP A 16 13.88 -19.98 -10.21
C TRP A 16 12.43 -19.81 -9.74
N HIS A 17 12.12 -20.21 -8.49
CA HIS A 17 10.79 -20.06 -7.92
C HIS A 17 10.47 -18.56 -7.67
N THR A 18 11.37 -17.83 -7.04
CA THR A 18 11.19 -16.38 -6.78
C THR A 18 11.06 -15.57 -8.07
N LYS A 19 11.75 -15.97 -9.14
CA LYS A 19 11.64 -15.30 -10.44
C LYS A 19 10.30 -15.57 -11.14
N LEU A 20 9.72 -16.75 -10.95
CA LEU A 20 8.39 -17.10 -11.48
C LEU A 20 7.28 -16.40 -10.69
N GLU A 21 7.40 -16.29 -9.38
CA GLU A 21 6.43 -15.67 -8.48
C GLU A 21 6.31 -14.17 -8.73
N ARG A 22 7.41 -13.45 -8.86
CA ARG A 22 7.42 -12.01 -9.22
C ARG A 22 6.76 -11.73 -10.57
N ARG A 23 6.79 -12.69 -11.50
CA ARG A 23 6.20 -12.59 -12.84
C ARG A 23 4.66 -12.72 -12.83
N MET A 24 4.08 -13.39 -11.84
CA MET A 24 2.66 -13.72 -11.82
C MET A 24 1.76 -12.56 -11.38
N ASN A 25 2.23 -11.67 -10.50
CA ASN A 25 1.46 -10.51 -10.04
C ASN A 25 1.13 -9.54 -11.18
N PHE A 26 2.13 -9.14 -11.93
CA PHE A 26 1.97 -8.25 -13.08
C PHE A 26 1.01 -8.80 -14.14
N LEU A 27 0.93 -10.11 -14.24
CA LEU A 27 0.06 -10.79 -15.18
C LEU A 27 -1.41 -10.80 -14.77
N PHE A 28 -1.66 -11.07 -13.50
CA PHE A 28 -3.00 -11.24 -12.97
C PHE A 28 -3.85 -9.98 -13.13
N TYR A 29 -3.32 -8.85 -12.66
CA TYR A 29 -3.98 -7.55 -12.73
C TYR A 29 -4.37 -7.20 -14.16
N THR A 30 -3.43 -7.36 -15.08
CA THR A 30 -3.64 -7.05 -16.47
C THR A 30 -4.75 -7.88 -17.11
N VAL A 31 -4.73 -9.20 -16.91
CA VAL A 31 -5.76 -10.08 -17.48
C VAL A 31 -7.13 -9.75 -16.91
N PHE A 32 -7.21 -9.49 -15.62
CA PHE A 32 -8.46 -9.15 -14.96
C PHE A 32 -9.05 -7.83 -15.46
N VAL A 33 -8.24 -6.77 -15.49
CA VAL A 33 -8.64 -5.45 -16.01
C VAL A 33 -9.11 -5.53 -17.45
N CYS A 34 -8.38 -6.25 -18.30
CA CYS A 34 -8.76 -6.45 -19.70
C CYS A 34 -10.13 -7.12 -19.84
N LEU A 35 -10.37 -8.15 -19.07
CA LEU A 35 -11.61 -8.92 -19.18
C LEU A 35 -12.82 -8.16 -18.65
N PHE A 36 -12.63 -7.35 -17.61
CA PHE A 36 -13.72 -6.58 -17.02
C PHE A 36 -14.14 -5.42 -17.91
N SER A 37 -13.20 -4.73 -18.52
CA SER A 37 -13.51 -3.63 -19.47
C SER A 37 -14.23 -4.07 -20.75
N LEU A 38 -14.20 -5.36 -21.06
CA LEU A 38 -14.86 -5.94 -22.23
C LEU A 38 -16.31 -6.38 -21.96
N ASN A 39 -16.76 -6.47 -20.69
CA ASN A 39 -18.00 -7.17 -20.36
C ASN A 39 -18.94 -6.40 -19.42
N ARG A 40 -20.09 -5.94 -19.90
CA ARG A 40 -21.35 -5.83 -19.17
C ARG A 40 -22.53 -6.01 -20.12
N GLY A 41 -23.40 -6.98 -19.78
CA GLY A 41 -24.73 -7.09 -20.41
C GLY A 41 -25.70 -6.02 -19.84
N ASP A 42 -26.86 -5.89 -20.49
CA ASP A 42 -27.94 -4.99 -20.07
C ASP A 42 -28.37 -5.20 -18.59
N PRO A 43 -28.97 -4.19 -17.92
CA PRO A 43 -29.36 -4.27 -16.54
C PRO A 43 -30.22 -5.51 -16.24
N LEU A 44 -29.92 -6.16 -15.11
CA LEU A 44 -30.56 -7.39 -14.66
C LEU A 44 -32.08 -7.19 -14.46
N ASN A 45 -32.89 -7.96 -15.17
CA ASN A 45 -34.34 -7.94 -15.02
C ASN A 45 -34.73 -8.60 -13.68
N ASN A 46 -35.47 -7.88 -12.82
CA ASN A 46 -35.76 -8.23 -11.42
C ASN A 46 -36.70 -9.44 -11.18
N SER A 47 -37.09 -10.20 -12.21
CA SER A 47 -37.81 -11.44 -12.01
C SER A 47 -36.85 -12.63 -11.81
N PRO A 48 -37.16 -13.64 -10.92
CA PRO A 48 -36.24 -14.77 -10.71
C PRO A 48 -35.85 -15.51 -12.00
N ASN A 49 -36.76 -15.69 -12.92
CA ASN A 49 -36.49 -16.32 -14.22
C ASN A 49 -35.71 -15.38 -15.17
N GLY A 50 -35.96 -14.07 -15.07
CA GLY A 50 -35.22 -13.05 -15.81
C GLY A 50 -33.78 -12.94 -15.36
N TYR A 51 -33.53 -12.96 -14.05
CA TYR A 51 -32.20 -12.94 -13.47
C TYR A 51 -31.35 -14.12 -13.94
N GLN A 52 -31.87 -15.35 -13.81
CA GLN A 52 -31.14 -16.56 -14.20
C GLN A 52 -30.79 -16.56 -15.70
N ARG A 53 -31.73 -16.19 -16.56
CA ARG A 53 -31.50 -16.11 -18.00
C ARG A 53 -30.44 -15.06 -18.36
N THR A 54 -30.47 -13.92 -17.68
CA THR A 54 -29.49 -12.85 -17.88
C THR A 54 -28.11 -13.30 -17.39
N TYR A 55 -28.02 -13.96 -16.23
CA TYR A 55 -26.79 -14.50 -15.69
C TYR A 55 -26.16 -15.55 -16.61
N ASP A 56 -26.94 -16.49 -17.15
CA ASP A 56 -26.48 -17.51 -18.11
C ASP A 56 -25.92 -16.87 -19.40
N ASN A 57 -26.50 -15.74 -19.84
CA ASN A 57 -25.99 -14.98 -20.98
C ASN A 57 -24.62 -14.35 -20.65
N ILE A 58 -24.50 -13.72 -19.47
CA ILE A 58 -23.24 -13.13 -18.99
C ILE A 58 -22.16 -14.20 -18.88
N GLN A 59 -22.45 -15.36 -18.29
CA GLN A 59 -21.51 -16.48 -18.21
C GLN A 59 -20.99 -16.89 -19.58
N ARG A 60 -21.89 -17.04 -20.57
CA ARG A 60 -21.50 -17.39 -21.94
C ARG A 60 -20.66 -16.28 -22.59
N GLU A 61 -21.00 -15.02 -22.40
CA GLU A 61 -20.21 -13.90 -22.89
C GLU A 61 -18.80 -13.93 -22.26
N ILE A 62 -18.68 -14.10 -20.95
CA ILE A 62 -17.38 -14.20 -20.26
C ILE A 62 -16.56 -15.38 -20.80
N ALA A 63 -17.18 -16.55 -20.98
CA ALA A 63 -16.48 -17.72 -21.53
C ALA A 63 -15.89 -17.48 -22.94
N ASN A 64 -16.53 -16.65 -23.76
CA ASN A 64 -16.02 -16.29 -25.08
C ASN A 64 -14.72 -15.47 -25.03
N TYR A 65 -14.39 -14.86 -23.89
CA TYR A 65 -13.12 -14.14 -23.71
C TYR A 65 -11.94 -15.07 -23.34
N SER A 66 -12.13 -16.39 -23.26
CA SER A 66 -11.07 -17.34 -22.91
C SER A 66 -9.85 -17.24 -23.84
N GLU A 67 -10.06 -17.06 -25.12
CA GLU A 67 -8.95 -16.93 -26.10
C GLU A 67 -8.23 -15.57 -25.96
N ILE A 68 -8.95 -14.50 -25.63
CA ILE A 68 -8.34 -13.20 -25.33
C ILE A 68 -7.51 -13.28 -24.06
N ALA A 69 -8.04 -13.90 -22.99
CA ALA A 69 -7.31 -14.12 -21.75
C ALA A 69 -6.00 -14.90 -22.00
N LYS A 70 -6.06 -15.97 -22.79
CA LYS A 70 -4.85 -16.73 -23.20
C LYS A 70 -3.84 -15.87 -23.96
N LYS A 71 -4.30 -15.01 -24.88
CA LYS A 71 -3.40 -14.12 -25.64
C LYS A 71 -2.69 -13.14 -24.71
N ILE A 72 -3.41 -12.54 -23.75
CA ILE A 72 -2.85 -11.62 -22.76
C ILE A 72 -1.83 -12.37 -21.88
N ILE A 73 -2.21 -13.54 -21.35
CA ILE A 73 -1.31 -14.39 -20.55
C ILE A 73 -0.04 -14.75 -21.34
N ASN A 74 -0.19 -15.16 -22.59
CA ASN A 74 0.95 -15.51 -23.43
C ASN A 74 1.86 -14.31 -23.71
N LEU A 75 1.30 -13.14 -24.01
CA LEU A 75 2.09 -11.91 -24.26
C LEU A 75 2.88 -11.52 -23.01
N ALA A 76 2.23 -11.50 -21.85
CA ALA A 76 2.82 -11.02 -20.60
C ALA A 76 3.83 -12.01 -19.98
N VAL A 77 3.57 -13.33 -20.07
CA VAL A 77 4.42 -14.36 -19.41
C VAL A 77 5.52 -14.87 -20.33
N TYR A 78 5.20 -15.10 -21.60
CA TYR A 78 6.09 -15.81 -22.52
C TYR A 78 6.48 -14.96 -23.74
N GLY A 79 5.80 -13.86 -23.98
CA GLY A 79 5.98 -13.01 -25.15
C GLY A 79 6.89 -11.80 -24.92
N SER A 80 6.79 -10.82 -25.80
CA SER A 80 7.63 -9.61 -25.79
C SER A 80 7.42 -8.68 -24.59
N ALA A 81 6.29 -8.83 -23.87
CA ALA A 81 6.02 -8.06 -22.65
C ALA A 81 6.52 -8.75 -21.37
N GLN A 82 7.19 -9.90 -21.50
CA GLN A 82 7.77 -10.58 -20.33
C GLN A 82 8.76 -9.70 -19.58
N ASN A 83 8.57 -9.53 -18.28
CA ASN A 83 9.34 -8.67 -17.35
C ASN A 83 9.26 -7.16 -17.65
N ARG A 84 8.51 -6.69 -18.62
CA ARG A 84 8.48 -5.27 -19.01
C ARG A 84 8.12 -4.34 -17.86
N SER A 85 7.08 -4.67 -17.10
CA SER A 85 6.68 -3.87 -15.94
C SER A 85 7.75 -3.84 -14.84
N TYR A 86 8.41 -4.98 -14.59
CA TYR A 86 9.52 -5.04 -13.63
C TYR A 86 10.69 -4.15 -14.08
N GLU A 87 11.11 -4.24 -15.33
CA GLU A 87 12.22 -3.43 -15.86
C GLU A 87 11.87 -1.93 -15.86
N ARG A 88 10.62 -1.59 -16.18
CA ARG A 88 10.11 -0.22 -16.08
C ARG A 88 10.18 0.29 -14.64
N LEU A 89 9.68 -0.49 -13.68
CA LEU A 89 9.71 -0.16 -12.25
C LEU A 89 11.14 -0.05 -11.73
N ALA A 90 11.99 -1.03 -12.02
CA ALA A 90 13.39 -1.03 -11.58
C ALA A 90 14.12 0.23 -12.04
N LEU A 91 14.02 0.56 -13.33
CA LEU A 91 14.59 1.79 -13.88
C LEU A 91 14.06 3.05 -13.19
N PHE A 92 12.75 3.10 -12.95
CA PHE A 92 12.10 4.23 -12.31
C PHE A 92 12.59 4.45 -10.87
N VAL A 93 12.57 3.40 -10.04
CA VAL A 93 12.99 3.53 -8.63
C VAL A 93 14.50 3.78 -8.48
N ASP A 94 15.32 3.24 -9.39
CA ASP A 94 16.78 3.48 -9.40
C ASP A 94 17.14 4.93 -9.78
N ILE A 95 16.33 5.57 -10.64
CA ILE A 95 16.58 6.96 -11.06
C ILE A 95 15.95 7.97 -10.10
N ILE A 96 14.74 7.71 -9.61
CA ILE A 96 13.97 8.67 -8.82
C ILE A 96 14.22 8.48 -7.31
N GLY A 97 14.23 7.23 -6.83
CA GLY A 97 14.31 6.91 -5.40
C GLY A 97 13.01 7.17 -4.65
N PRO A 98 13.07 7.47 -3.33
CA PRO A 98 11.92 7.80 -2.51
C PRO A 98 11.14 9.00 -3.03
N ARG A 99 9.80 8.95 -2.93
CA ARG A 99 8.89 9.94 -3.54
C ARG A 99 7.93 10.54 -2.51
N MET A 100 8.50 11.00 -1.39
CA MET A 100 7.72 11.57 -0.28
C MET A 100 6.83 12.73 -0.75
N SER A 101 5.62 12.82 -0.20
CA SER A 101 4.70 13.95 -0.45
C SER A 101 5.38 15.30 -0.26
N GLY A 102 5.20 16.22 -1.20
CA GLY A 102 5.84 17.54 -1.23
C GLY A 102 7.30 17.53 -1.66
N SER A 103 7.91 16.36 -1.92
CA SER A 103 9.31 16.30 -2.33
C SER A 103 9.53 16.58 -3.82
N ARG A 104 10.73 17.03 -4.15
CA ARG A 104 11.16 17.15 -5.55
C ARG A 104 11.12 15.83 -6.31
N ASN A 105 11.40 14.72 -5.63
CA ASN A 105 11.40 13.40 -6.28
C ASN A 105 10.01 12.97 -6.71
N LEU A 106 8.97 13.28 -5.92
CA LEU A 106 7.59 13.02 -6.32
C LEU A 106 7.24 13.80 -7.61
N GLU A 107 7.59 15.07 -7.70
CA GLU A 107 7.33 15.86 -8.89
C GLU A 107 8.11 15.37 -10.13
N LEU A 108 9.36 14.89 -9.92
CA LEU A 108 10.12 14.24 -11.00
C LEU A 108 9.49 12.92 -11.43
N ALA A 109 8.93 12.15 -10.50
CA ALA A 109 8.21 10.92 -10.76
C ALA A 109 6.94 11.17 -11.59
N ILE A 110 6.17 12.18 -11.23
CA ILE A 110 4.97 12.61 -11.97
C ILE A 110 5.34 13.00 -13.42
N GLN A 111 6.38 13.82 -13.58
CA GLN A 111 6.85 14.23 -14.91
C GLN A 111 7.37 13.05 -15.74
N TYR A 112 8.07 12.10 -15.11
CA TYR A 112 8.56 10.88 -15.75
C TYR A 112 7.39 10.03 -16.25
N MET A 113 6.42 9.75 -15.38
CA MET A 113 5.28 8.91 -15.70
C MET A 113 4.38 9.56 -16.75
N HIS A 114 4.09 10.85 -16.65
CA HIS A 114 3.32 11.57 -17.67
C HIS A 114 3.95 11.40 -19.06
N LYS A 115 5.26 11.62 -19.19
CA LYS A 115 5.99 11.44 -20.46
C LYS A 115 5.99 9.98 -20.93
N ALA A 116 6.13 9.03 -19.99
CA ALA A 116 6.17 7.61 -20.31
C ALA A 116 4.82 7.10 -20.85
N LEU A 117 3.71 7.52 -20.23
CA LEU A 117 2.36 7.17 -20.66
C LEU A 117 2.04 7.75 -22.04
N MET A 118 2.42 9.01 -22.29
CA MET A 118 2.31 9.63 -23.63
C MET A 118 3.13 8.89 -24.68
N LYS A 119 4.38 8.53 -24.35
CA LYS A 119 5.28 7.77 -25.23
C LYS A 119 4.74 6.36 -25.52
N ASP A 120 4.11 5.73 -24.54
CA ASP A 120 3.45 4.44 -24.72
C ASP A 120 2.18 4.55 -25.61
N GLY A 121 1.76 5.79 -25.93
CA GLY A 121 0.65 6.11 -26.84
C GLY A 121 -0.71 5.84 -26.22
N LEU A 122 -0.85 6.04 -24.91
CA LEU A 122 -2.15 6.08 -24.25
C LEU A 122 -2.89 7.36 -24.60
N GLU A 123 -4.20 7.32 -24.50
CA GLU A 123 -5.09 8.41 -24.87
C GLU A 123 -5.37 9.31 -23.66
N ASN A 124 -5.74 10.54 -23.90
CA ASN A 124 -6.18 11.50 -22.90
C ASN A 124 -5.22 11.61 -21.69
N VAL A 125 -3.91 11.57 -21.94
CA VAL A 125 -2.90 11.66 -20.87
C VAL A 125 -2.82 13.10 -20.39
N HIS A 126 -3.15 13.33 -19.11
CA HIS A 126 -3.14 14.67 -18.51
C HIS A 126 -2.85 14.63 -17.01
N LEU A 127 -2.61 15.81 -16.44
CA LEU A 127 -2.35 16.03 -15.04
C LEU A 127 -3.53 16.75 -14.39
N GLU A 128 -4.00 16.26 -13.25
CA GLU A 128 -5.03 16.95 -12.44
C GLU A 128 -4.39 17.52 -11.18
N PRO A 129 -4.49 18.84 -10.94
CA PRO A 129 -3.79 19.50 -9.84
C PRO A 129 -4.35 19.08 -8.48
N VAL A 130 -3.45 18.90 -7.52
CA VAL A 130 -3.75 18.50 -6.15
C VAL A 130 -2.90 19.33 -5.19
N LYS A 131 -3.48 19.81 -4.07
CA LYS A 131 -2.74 20.38 -2.94
C LYS A 131 -2.42 19.27 -1.96
N ILE A 132 -1.14 19.07 -1.65
CA ILE A 132 -0.67 17.95 -0.83
C ILE A 132 0.15 18.42 0.37
N PRO A 133 0.09 17.70 1.52
CA PRO A 133 0.94 17.98 2.66
C PRO A 133 2.43 17.90 2.32
N HIS A 134 3.21 18.80 2.92
CA HIS A 134 4.68 18.77 2.80
C HIS A 134 5.30 18.65 4.19
N TRP A 135 5.90 17.49 4.44
CA TRP A 135 6.59 17.16 5.67
C TRP A 135 7.93 16.49 5.37
N GLU A 136 8.96 16.86 6.12
CA GLU A 136 10.29 16.27 6.03
C GLU A 136 10.70 15.69 7.38
N ARG A 137 11.25 14.49 7.38
CA ARG A 137 11.68 13.76 8.57
C ARG A 137 12.89 14.43 9.25
N GLY A 138 13.88 14.84 8.47
CA GLY A 138 15.18 15.32 8.98
C GLY A 138 16.04 14.22 9.60
N GLU A 139 17.07 14.63 10.33
CA GLU A 139 17.94 13.69 11.05
C GLU A 139 17.30 13.23 12.35
N GLU A 140 17.46 11.94 12.65
CA GLU A 140 16.85 11.32 13.84
C GLU A 140 17.85 10.46 14.60
N SER A 141 17.74 10.45 15.91
CA SER A 141 18.45 9.51 16.77
C SER A 141 17.69 9.28 18.08
N ALA A 142 17.81 8.08 18.61
CA ALA A 142 17.32 7.74 19.94
C ALA A 142 18.34 6.87 20.67
N MET A 143 18.54 7.12 21.96
CA MET A 143 19.53 6.41 22.76
C MET A 143 19.01 6.20 24.18
N ILE A 144 19.10 4.97 24.71
CA ILE A 144 19.03 4.74 26.14
C ILE A 144 20.34 5.26 26.74
N VAL A 145 20.25 6.20 27.69
CA VAL A 145 21.41 6.79 28.39
C VAL A 145 21.51 6.30 29.82
N GLN A 146 20.48 5.66 30.34
CA GLN A 146 20.46 4.92 31.64
C GLN A 146 19.54 3.71 31.47
N PRO A 147 19.92 2.54 32.04
CA PRO A 147 21.11 2.25 32.87
C PRO A 147 22.37 1.95 32.04
N LEU A 148 22.27 1.90 30.73
CA LEU A 148 23.36 1.62 29.81
C LEU A 148 23.26 2.49 28.57
N ASN A 149 24.33 2.68 27.82
CA ASN A 149 24.29 3.34 26.53
C ASN A 149 23.90 2.32 25.47
N HIS A 150 22.72 2.50 24.85
CA HIS A 150 22.22 1.64 23.78
C HIS A 150 21.50 2.49 22.71
N SER A 151 21.96 2.36 21.48
CA SER A 151 21.30 3.03 20.33
C SER A 151 20.01 2.31 20.01
N ILE A 152 18.91 3.06 19.97
CA ILE A 152 17.57 2.57 19.61
C ILE A 152 17.39 2.79 18.10
N ALA A 153 16.93 1.76 17.38
CA ALA A 153 16.45 1.93 16.03
C ALA A 153 15.14 2.72 16.05
N VAL A 154 15.16 3.94 15.49
CA VAL A 154 14.05 4.89 15.54
C VAL A 154 13.69 5.36 14.13
N LEU A 155 12.39 5.59 13.90
CA LEU A 155 11.86 6.19 12.69
C LEU A 155 10.67 7.08 13.05
N GLY A 156 10.83 8.39 12.89
CA GLY A 156 9.77 9.38 13.16
C GLY A 156 8.54 9.12 12.30
N LEU A 157 7.38 9.32 12.88
CA LEU A 157 6.11 9.13 12.17
C LEU A 157 5.75 10.35 11.32
N GLY A 158 5.18 10.11 10.15
CA GLY A 158 4.74 11.14 9.23
C GLY A 158 3.80 12.14 9.89
N GLY A 159 4.05 13.43 9.68
CA GLY A 159 3.33 14.52 10.35
C GLY A 159 3.75 14.79 11.80
N SER A 160 4.71 14.06 12.37
CA SER A 160 5.26 14.36 13.68
C SER A 160 5.98 15.70 13.70
N ILE A 161 5.89 16.41 14.83
CA ILE A 161 6.79 17.55 15.09
C ILE A 161 8.18 17.03 15.48
N GLY A 162 9.20 17.88 15.26
CA GLY A 162 10.55 17.64 15.75
C GLY A 162 10.71 17.90 17.24
N THR A 163 11.89 17.55 17.75
CA THR A 163 12.34 17.93 19.10
C THR A 163 13.03 19.29 19.07
N PRO A 164 13.24 19.94 20.23
CA PRO A 164 14.23 21.00 20.32
C PRO A 164 15.61 20.54 19.84
N PRO A 165 16.51 21.45 19.41
CA PRO A 165 17.84 21.08 18.86
C PRO A 165 18.69 20.21 19.79
N GLU A 166 18.59 20.41 21.10
CA GLU A 166 19.26 19.60 22.13
C GLU A 166 18.64 18.19 22.29
N GLY A 167 17.44 18.01 21.76
CA GLY A 167 16.65 16.79 21.95
C GLY A 167 15.80 16.81 23.22
N ILE A 168 15.13 15.69 23.47
CA ILE A 168 14.36 15.43 24.68
C ILE A 168 15.05 14.31 25.46
N THR A 169 15.55 14.59 26.67
CA THR A 169 16.04 13.56 27.58
C THR A 169 15.04 13.42 28.71
N ALA A 170 14.46 12.24 28.87
CA ALA A 170 13.48 11.99 29.92
C ALA A 170 13.46 10.51 30.33
N GLU A 171 12.90 10.28 31.54
CA GLU A 171 12.58 8.94 32.01
C GLU A 171 11.48 8.31 31.12
N VAL A 172 11.55 7.00 30.94
CA VAL A 172 10.58 6.23 30.15
C VAL A 172 9.49 5.66 31.05
N LEU A 173 8.24 5.74 30.59
CA LEU A 173 7.13 4.94 31.08
C LEU A 173 6.74 3.92 29.97
N VAL A 174 6.86 2.64 30.27
CA VAL A 174 6.43 1.57 29.37
C VAL A 174 5.01 1.15 29.70
N VAL A 175 4.15 1.10 28.67
CA VAL A 175 2.76 0.65 28.78
C VAL A 175 2.41 -0.28 27.59
N THR A 176 1.40 -1.13 27.79
CA THR A 176 0.96 -2.10 26.78
C THR A 176 -0.36 -1.71 26.13
N SER A 177 -1.08 -0.72 26.68
CA SER A 177 -2.36 -0.25 26.16
C SER A 177 -2.62 1.21 26.50
N PHE A 178 -3.58 1.84 25.82
CA PHE A 178 -4.08 3.17 26.18
C PHE A 178 -4.74 3.17 27.57
N ASP A 179 -5.46 2.11 27.94
CA ASP A 179 -6.07 1.98 29.26
C ASP A 179 -5.01 1.97 30.36
N GLU A 180 -3.93 1.22 30.18
CA GLU A 180 -2.79 1.23 31.13
C GLU A 180 -2.15 2.62 31.22
N LEU A 181 -1.99 3.32 30.09
CA LEU A 181 -1.49 4.69 30.10
C LEU A 181 -2.37 5.62 30.92
N HIS A 182 -3.68 5.55 30.73
CA HIS A 182 -4.63 6.40 31.49
C HIS A 182 -4.64 6.06 32.98
N GLN A 183 -4.51 4.79 33.35
CA GLN A 183 -4.38 4.37 34.77
C GLN A 183 -3.09 4.95 35.39
N LYS A 184 -2.03 5.08 34.61
CA LYS A 184 -0.72 5.59 35.02
C LYS A 184 -0.50 7.07 34.65
N ALA A 185 -1.57 7.84 34.44
CA ALA A 185 -1.50 9.21 33.92
C ALA A 185 -0.55 10.12 34.74
N GLN A 186 -0.58 10.03 36.08
CA GLN A 186 0.30 10.80 36.94
C GLN A 186 1.79 10.42 36.78
N GLU A 187 2.08 9.13 36.49
CA GLU A 187 3.43 8.67 36.26
C GLU A 187 3.97 9.08 34.88
N ALA A 188 3.08 9.30 33.89
CA ALA A 188 3.43 9.66 32.52
C ALA A 188 3.90 11.11 32.39
N GLN A 189 3.53 11.99 33.34
CA GLN A 189 3.81 13.40 33.25
C GLN A 189 5.32 13.69 33.13
N GLY A 190 5.71 14.38 32.06
CA GLY A 190 7.10 14.74 31.79
C GLY A 190 8.00 13.62 31.29
N LYS A 191 7.47 12.42 31.07
CA LYS A 191 8.20 11.24 30.59
C LYS A 191 8.07 11.05 29.07
N ILE A 192 8.86 10.12 28.54
CA ILE A 192 8.66 9.53 27.22
C ILE A 192 7.83 8.25 27.42
N VAL A 193 6.67 8.20 26.77
CA VAL A 193 5.83 6.99 26.80
C VAL A 193 6.29 6.02 25.73
N VAL A 194 6.55 4.77 26.11
CA VAL A 194 6.86 3.66 25.20
C VAL A 194 5.67 2.71 25.17
N TYR A 195 5.02 2.59 24.03
CA TYR A 195 3.95 1.61 23.81
C TYR A 195 4.57 0.27 23.41
N ASN A 196 4.53 -0.72 24.29
CA ASN A 196 4.89 -2.10 24.00
C ASN A 196 3.64 -2.96 23.77
N GLN A 197 2.74 -2.48 22.92
CA GLN A 197 1.47 -3.13 22.59
C GLN A 197 1.69 -4.51 21.93
N HIS A 198 0.74 -5.42 22.17
CA HIS A 198 0.70 -6.70 21.44
C HIS A 198 0.22 -6.48 20.02
N TYR A 199 0.83 -7.19 19.07
CA TYR A 199 0.32 -7.25 17.71
C TYR A 199 -0.88 -8.20 17.66
N VAL A 200 -2.02 -7.72 17.19
CA VAL A 200 -3.26 -8.52 16.95
C VAL A 200 -3.47 -8.68 15.45
N SER A 201 -3.71 -7.58 14.77
CA SER A 201 -3.78 -7.44 13.33
C SER A 201 -3.24 -6.05 12.96
N TYR A 202 -2.94 -5.81 11.70
CA TYR A 202 -2.52 -4.48 11.27
C TYR A 202 -3.60 -3.44 11.61
N GLY A 203 -4.86 -3.69 11.20
CA GLY A 203 -5.96 -2.75 11.39
C GLY A 203 -6.25 -2.39 12.85
N GLU A 204 -6.09 -3.33 13.79
CA GLU A 204 -6.27 -3.05 15.21
C GLU A 204 -5.04 -2.38 15.84
N THR A 205 -3.85 -2.89 15.52
CA THR A 205 -2.61 -2.45 16.18
C THR A 205 -2.15 -1.08 15.67
N VAL A 206 -2.48 -0.71 14.44
CA VAL A 206 -2.12 0.59 13.82
C VAL A 206 -2.66 1.79 14.60
N LEU A 207 -3.70 1.63 15.40
CA LEU A 207 -4.24 2.70 16.26
C LEU A 207 -3.20 3.28 17.21
N TYR A 208 -2.24 2.48 17.68
CA TYR A 208 -1.14 2.98 18.53
C TYR A 208 -0.22 3.93 17.75
N ARG A 209 0.04 3.65 16.47
CA ARG A 209 0.79 4.55 15.59
C ARG A 209 0.03 5.86 15.36
N VAL A 210 -1.25 5.75 15.00
CA VAL A 210 -2.05 6.90 14.61
C VAL A 210 -2.38 7.81 15.80
N ARG A 211 -2.73 7.25 16.97
CA ARG A 211 -3.24 7.97 18.13
C ARG A 211 -2.28 8.04 19.31
N GLY A 212 -1.18 7.31 19.28
CA GLY A 212 -0.27 7.19 20.42
C GLY A 212 0.29 8.53 20.94
N ALA A 213 0.61 9.45 20.04
CA ALA A 213 1.05 10.79 20.39
C ALA A 213 -0.03 11.57 21.12
N VAL A 214 -1.27 11.52 20.66
CA VAL A 214 -2.41 12.21 21.24
C VAL A 214 -2.70 11.69 22.65
N GLU A 215 -2.80 10.38 22.81
CA GLU A 215 -3.08 9.77 24.13
C GLU A 215 -1.96 10.04 25.13
N ALA A 216 -0.69 9.99 24.69
CA ALA A 216 0.45 10.35 25.55
C ALA A 216 0.46 11.84 25.92
N ALA A 217 0.11 12.73 24.99
CA ALA A 217 0.05 14.15 25.26
C ALA A 217 -1.07 14.53 26.25
N LYS A 218 -2.22 13.84 26.18
CA LYS A 218 -3.35 14.05 27.14
C LYS A 218 -2.94 13.80 28.60
N VAL A 219 -1.96 12.94 28.83
CA VAL A 219 -1.41 12.66 30.18
C VAL A 219 -0.10 13.41 30.50
N GLY A 220 0.27 14.41 29.67
CA GLY A 220 1.42 15.27 29.91
C GLY A 220 2.79 14.65 29.58
N ALA A 221 2.84 13.63 28.71
CA ALA A 221 4.11 13.10 28.22
C ALA A 221 4.84 14.10 27.32
N LYS A 222 6.16 13.99 27.22
CA LYS A 222 7.01 14.83 26.37
C LYS A 222 7.19 14.29 24.96
N ALA A 223 7.12 12.97 24.80
CA ALA A 223 7.23 12.28 23.52
C ALA A 223 6.60 10.88 23.63
N SER A 224 6.33 10.26 22.49
CA SER A 224 5.89 8.86 22.43
C SER A 224 6.74 8.04 21.47
N LEU A 225 7.04 6.80 21.86
CA LEU A 225 7.73 5.81 21.07
C LEU A 225 6.83 4.57 20.94
N ILE A 226 6.58 4.13 19.73
CA ILE A 226 5.63 3.07 19.44
C ILE A 226 6.39 1.84 18.93
N LYS A 227 6.18 0.69 19.54
CA LYS A 227 6.68 -0.58 19.00
C LYS A 227 6.16 -0.78 17.59
N SER A 228 7.02 -1.14 16.66
CA SER A 228 6.68 -1.39 15.25
C SER A 228 5.41 -2.24 15.10
N ILE A 229 4.55 -1.85 14.16
CA ILE A 229 3.25 -2.49 13.89
C ILE A 229 3.48 -3.73 13.01
N THR A 230 4.09 -4.73 13.58
CA THR A 230 4.43 -5.98 12.90
C THR A 230 4.55 -7.13 13.91
N PRO A 231 4.21 -8.38 13.52
CA PRO A 231 4.47 -9.55 14.35
C PRO A 231 5.94 -9.95 14.35
N LEU A 232 6.73 -9.43 13.40
CA LEU A 232 8.13 -9.77 13.18
C LEU A 232 8.95 -8.49 13.07
N SER A 233 10.17 -8.52 13.60
CA SER A 233 11.12 -7.43 13.44
C SER A 233 12.52 -7.98 13.28
N ILE A 234 13.37 -7.24 12.57
CA ILE A 234 14.82 -7.45 12.51
C ILE A 234 15.43 -6.06 12.69
N ASN A 235 15.25 -5.51 13.91
CA ASN A 235 15.69 -4.17 14.26
C ASN A 235 15.21 -3.09 13.27
N SER A 236 13.98 -3.25 12.76
CA SER A 236 13.39 -2.40 11.73
C SER A 236 12.16 -1.66 12.25
N PRO A 237 12.24 -0.35 12.50
CA PRO A 237 11.09 0.47 12.83
C PRO A 237 10.10 0.54 11.66
N HIS A 238 8.80 0.47 11.97
CA HIS A 238 7.72 0.63 11.01
C HIS A 238 7.49 2.11 10.69
N THR A 239 7.20 2.43 9.44
CA THR A 239 6.83 3.79 9.04
C THR A 239 5.32 3.98 8.95
N GLY A 240 4.86 5.18 8.69
CA GLY A 240 3.47 5.55 8.44
C GLY A 240 3.10 6.88 9.08
N ILE A 241 1.87 7.32 8.82
CA ILE A 241 1.33 8.58 9.32
C ILE A 241 0.84 8.45 10.78
N GLN A 242 0.92 9.54 11.52
CA GLN A 242 0.20 9.78 12.76
C GLN A 242 -0.75 10.99 12.62
N ALA A 243 -1.74 11.10 13.48
CA ALA A 243 -2.70 12.21 13.45
C ALA A 243 -2.73 12.94 14.80
N TYR A 244 -2.54 14.26 14.76
CA TYR A 244 -2.76 15.12 15.94
C TYR A 244 -4.22 15.57 16.03
N GLU A 245 -4.71 15.74 17.27
CA GLU A 245 -5.99 16.39 17.56
C GLU A 245 -5.79 17.89 17.79
N THR A 246 -6.77 18.72 17.40
CA THR A 246 -6.66 20.18 17.42
C THR A 246 -6.44 20.75 18.82
N ASP A 247 -7.10 20.17 19.82
CA ASP A 247 -7.11 20.69 21.20
C ASP A 247 -6.11 19.97 22.12
N VAL A 248 -5.21 19.17 21.55
CA VAL A 248 -4.20 18.41 22.29
C VAL A 248 -2.81 18.92 21.92
N PRO A 249 -1.91 19.16 22.91
CA PRO A 249 -0.54 19.56 22.60
C PRO A 249 0.14 18.56 21.68
N LYS A 250 0.82 19.05 20.65
CA LYS A 250 1.63 18.20 19.77
C LYS A 250 2.92 17.80 20.48
N ILE A 251 3.25 16.52 20.47
CA ILE A 251 4.51 15.99 20.99
C ILE A 251 5.21 15.16 19.90
N PRO A 252 6.56 15.07 19.90
CA PRO A 252 7.30 14.20 18.98
C PRO A 252 6.91 12.74 19.14
N THR A 253 6.78 12.04 18.02
CA THR A 253 6.40 10.62 18.01
C THR A 253 7.13 9.85 16.93
N ALA A 254 7.59 8.64 17.27
CA ALA A 254 8.35 7.78 16.39
C ALA A 254 8.02 6.29 16.66
N CYS A 255 8.21 5.46 15.64
CA CYS A 255 8.30 4.02 15.85
C CYS A 255 9.73 3.62 16.27
N ILE A 256 9.81 2.54 17.05
CA ILE A 256 11.06 1.87 17.41
C ILE A 256 10.95 0.38 17.07
N SER A 257 12.08 -0.30 17.02
CA SER A 257 12.08 -1.73 16.75
C SER A 257 11.31 -2.53 17.81
N VAL A 258 10.82 -3.70 17.46
CA VAL A 258 10.20 -4.63 18.41
C VAL A 258 11.20 -5.00 19.50
N GLU A 259 12.45 -5.24 19.11
CA GLU A 259 13.54 -5.64 20.01
C GLU A 259 13.84 -4.58 21.09
N ASP A 260 13.87 -3.29 20.69
CA ASP A 260 14.13 -2.19 21.62
C ASP A 260 12.95 -1.94 22.57
N ALA A 261 11.71 -2.02 22.07
CA ALA A 261 10.52 -1.94 22.91
C ALA A 261 10.47 -3.06 23.95
N GLU A 262 10.73 -4.30 23.53
CA GLU A 262 10.79 -5.47 24.41
C GLU A 262 11.95 -5.39 25.41
N LEU A 263 13.10 -4.84 25.02
CA LEU A 263 14.22 -4.59 25.93
C LEU A 263 13.78 -3.63 27.06
N MET A 264 13.19 -2.49 26.71
CA MET A 264 12.71 -1.50 27.69
C MET A 264 11.60 -2.08 28.57
N ALA A 265 10.69 -2.89 28.02
CA ALA A 265 9.63 -3.54 28.78
C ALA A 265 10.21 -4.51 29.83
N ARG A 266 11.21 -5.33 29.46
CA ARG A 266 11.89 -6.24 30.42
C ARG A 266 12.66 -5.49 31.50
N MET A 267 13.28 -4.37 31.16
CA MET A 267 13.97 -3.54 32.17
C MET A 267 12.95 -2.90 33.13
N SER A 268 11.89 -2.32 32.60
CA SER A 268 10.83 -1.69 33.39
C SER A 268 10.15 -2.67 34.33
N SER A 269 9.86 -3.90 33.90
CA SER A 269 9.24 -4.94 34.74
C SER A 269 10.08 -5.37 35.90
N ARG A 270 11.42 -5.14 35.88
CA ARG A 270 12.36 -5.38 36.97
C ARG A 270 12.59 -4.14 37.84
N GLY A 271 11.83 -3.07 37.64
CA GLY A 271 11.98 -1.81 38.38
C GLY A 271 13.20 -0.98 37.97
N THR A 272 13.83 -1.27 36.82
CA THR A 272 14.98 -0.52 36.34
C THR A 272 14.53 0.83 35.81
N LYS A 273 15.13 1.91 36.30
CA LYS A 273 14.93 3.26 35.75
C LYS A 273 15.58 3.36 34.36
N ILE A 274 14.80 3.73 33.37
CA ILE A 274 15.24 3.91 31.97
C ILE A 274 15.17 5.38 31.64
N VAL A 275 16.24 5.94 31.07
CA VAL A 275 16.27 7.31 30.54
C VAL A 275 16.66 7.24 29.07
N VAL A 276 15.87 7.91 28.22
CA VAL A 276 16.10 7.98 26.77
C VAL A 276 16.32 9.43 26.35
N THR A 277 17.29 9.65 25.47
CA THR A 277 17.46 10.89 24.70
C THR A 277 16.93 10.65 23.30
N LEU A 278 15.95 11.46 22.88
CA LEU A 278 15.34 11.44 21.56
C LEU A 278 15.66 12.75 20.83
N LYS A 279 16.13 12.67 19.59
CA LYS A 279 16.30 13.79 18.68
C LYS A 279 15.55 13.52 17.39
N MET A 280 14.76 14.47 16.93
CA MET A 280 13.98 14.38 15.68
C MET A 280 14.01 15.73 14.99
N GLY A 281 14.49 15.74 13.73
CA GLY A 281 14.59 16.94 12.90
C GLY A 281 13.34 17.28 12.10
N ALA A 282 12.23 16.58 12.35
CA ALA A 282 11.01 16.66 11.57
C ALA A 282 10.44 18.10 11.46
N LYS A 283 10.00 18.45 10.24
CA LYS A 283 9.39 19.77 9.95
C LYS A 283 8.19 19.62 9.03
N THR A 284 7.16 20.40 9.30
CA THR A 284 6.01 20.60 8.40
C THR A 284 6.16 21.95 7.70
N TYR A 285 5.95 21.95 6.40
CA TYR A 285 5.97 23.11 5.53
C TYR A 285 4.54 23.44 5.06
N PRO A 286 4.31 24.59 4.40
CA PRO A 286 3.06 24.82 3.70
C PRO A 286 2.79 23.75 2.64
N ASP A 287 1.51 23.47 2.41
CA ASP A 287 1.10 22.51 1.38
C ASP A 287 1.72 22.83 0.01
N ALA A 288 2.17 21.79 -0.67
CA ALA A 288 2.78 21.87 -1.99
C ALA A 288 1.75 21.66 -3.10
N ASP A 289 2.05 22.15 -4.30
CA ASP A 289 1.35 21.81 -5.53
C ASP A 289 1.88 20.49 -6.09
N SER A 290 0.99 19.58 -6.43
CA SER A 290 1.28 18.31 -7.06
C SER A 290 0.15 17.92 -8.04
N PHE A 291 0.17 16.69 -8.58
CA PHE A 291 -0.79 16.25 -9.57
C PHE A 291 -1.07 14.76 -9.47
N ASN A 292 -2.34 14.36 -9.63
CA ASN A 292 -2.68 13.02 -10.08
C ASN A 292 -2.40 12.91 -11.59
N ILE A 293 -2.03 11.72 -12.06
CA ILE A 293 -1.84 11.45 -13.48
C ILE A 293 -2.99 10.60 -13.98
N VAL A 294 -3.62 11.04 -15.06
CA VAL A 294 -4.71 10.32 -15.72
C VAL A 294 -4.27 9.89 -17.12
N ALA A 295 -4.59 8.66 -17.52
CA ALA A 295 -4.41 8.17 -18.88
C ALA A 295 -5.54 7.18 -19.23
N GLU A 296 -5.88 7.06 -20.51
CA GLU A 296 -7.05 6.28 -20.92
C GLU A 296 -6.77 5.39 -22.14
N ILE A 297 -7.61 4.36 -22.27
CA ILE A 297 -8.00 3.76 -23.54
C ILE A 297 -9.50 4.01 -23.68
N ILE A 298 -9.90 4.93 -24.56
CA ILE A 298 -11.28 5.38 -24.72
C ILE A 298 -12.16 4.23 -25.20
N GLY A 299 -13.33 4.07 -24.60
CA GLY A 299 -14.29 3.02 -24.92
C GLY A 299 -14.85 3.11 -26.32
N SER A 300 -15.03 1.95 -26.99
CA SER A 300 -15.54 1.89 -28.36
C SER A 300 -17.08 2.01 -28.45
N LYS A 301 -17.79 1.68 -27.38
CA LYS A 301 -19.26 1.64 -27.38
C LYS A 301 -19.89 2.51 -26.29
N TYR A 302 -19.29 2.57 -25.12
CA TYR A 302 -19.76 3.31 -23.96
C TYR A 302 -18.59 4.14 -23.40
N PRO A 303 -18.11 5.17 -24.12
CA PRO A 303 -16.93 5.94 -23.72
C PRO A 303 -17.13 6.71 -22.41
N GLU A 304 -18.38 7.02 -22.04
CA GLU A 304 -18.74 7.66 -20.78
C GLU A 304 -18.64 6.75 -19.56
N GLN A 305 -18.70 5.42 -19.76
CA GLN A 305 -18.59 4.44 -18.69
C GLN A 305 -17.12 4.11 -18.42
N VAL A 306 -16.74 4.13 -17.16
CA VAL A 306 -15.33 4.04 -16.74
C VAL A 306 -15.08 2.77 -15.92
N VAL A 307 -14.05 2.04 -16.31
CA VAL A 307 -13.36 1.05 -15.51
C VAL A 307 -12.07 1.69 -15.03
N LEU A 308 -12.00 2.04 -13.75
CA LEU A 308 -10.84 2.71 -13.18
C LEU A 308 -9.84 1.67 -12.65
N VAL A 309 -8.57 1.88 -12.95
CA VAL A 309 -7.44 1.13 -12.39
C VAL A 309 -6.44 2.11 -11.81
N SER A 310 -5.89 1.81 -10.64
CA SER A 310 -5.03 2.74 -9.93
C SER A 310 -3.91 2.08 -9.14
N GLY A 311 -3.07 2.90 -8.64
CA GLY A 311 -2.05 2.73 -7.65
C GLY A 311 -1.48 4.10 -7.32
N HIS A 312 -0.78 4.27 -6.19
CA HIS A 312 -0.21 5.56 -5.86
C HIS A 312 1.26 5.70 -6.27
N LEU A 313 1.66 6.92 -6.56
CA LEU A 313 2.98 7.22 -7.09
C LEU A 313 3.95 7.73 -6.03
N ASP A 314 3.45 8.31 -4.96
CA ASP A 314 4.28 8.70 -3.83
C ASP A 314 4.75 7.48 -3.03
N SER A 315 5.61 7.70 -2.08
CA SER A 315 6.12 6.67 -1.15
C SER A 315 6.71 7.35 0.08
N TRP A 316 6.94 6.58 1.12
CA TRP A 316 7.76 7.06 2.23
C TRP A 316 9.20 7.33 1.79
N ASP A 317 9.92 8.11 2.61
CA ASP A 317 11.31 8.50 2.42
C ASP A 317 12.32 7.39 2.80
N VAL A 318 11.85 6.27 3.30
CA VAL A 318 12.65 5.08 3.62
C VAL A 318 12.49 4.02 2.54
N GLY A 319 13.60 3.53 1.99
CA GLY A 319 13.57 2.66 0.82
C GLY A 319 13.32 3.42 -0.48
N GLN A 320 12.95 2.71 -1.54
CA GLN A 320 12.71 3.26 -2.87
C GLN A 320 11.22 3.26 -3.27
N GLY A 321 10.32 2.82 -2.37
CA GLY A 321 8.88 2.71 -2.66
C GLY A 321 8.58 1.80 -3.86
N ALA A 322 9.25 0.65 -3.95
CA ALA A 322 9.04 -0.29 -5.04
C ALA A 322 7.84 -1.22 -4.80
N MET A 323 7.61 -1.61 -3.53
CA MET A 323 6.50 -2.46 -3.13
C MET A 323 5.25 -1.67 -2.79
N ASP A 324 5.44 -0.50 -2.19
CA ASP A 324 4.46 0.43 -1.70
C ASP A 324 4.76 1.82 -2.28
N ASP A 325 4.10 2.30 -3.36
CA ASP A 325 3.29 1.46 -4.26
C ASP A 325 3.75 1.61 -5.72
N GLY A 326 5.07 1.72 -5.96
CA GLY A 326 5.58 1.66 -7.32
C GLY A 326 5.10 0.41 -8.07
N GLY A 327 4.98 -0.72 -7.37
CA GLY A 327 4.50 -1.98 -7.93
C GLY A 327 3.10 -1.88 -8.51
N GLY A 328 2.14 -1.37 -7.76
CA GLY A 328 0.76 -1.21 -8.20
C GLY A 328 0.60 -0.18 -9.30
N ALA A 329 1.29 0.96 -9.20
CA ALA A 329 1.31 1.97 -10.25
C ALA A 329 1.77 1.39 -11.61
N PHE A 330 2.86 0.60 -11.60
CA PHE A 330 3.41 0.00 -12.83
C PHE A 330 2.62 -1.21 -13.34
N ILE A 331 1.98 -1.97 -12.44
CA ILE A 331 1.02 -3.03 -12.83
C ILE A 331 -0.17 -2.41 -13.55
N SER A 332 -0.71 -1.32 -13.01
CA SER A 332 -1.85 -0.61 -13.59
C SER A 332 -1.53 -0.04 -14.97
N TRP A 333 -0.35 0.55 -15.14
CA TRP A 333 0.13 0.96 -16.47
C TRP A 333 0.30 -0.22 -17.42
N GLU A 334 0.92 -1.32 -16.98
CA GLU A 334 1.16 -2.50 -17.82
C GLU A 334 -0.16 -3.09 -18.33
N ALA A 335 -1.24 -3.02 -17.54
CA ALA A 335 -2.56 -3.47 -17.96
C ALA A 335 -3.03 -2.76 -19.24
N LEU A 336 -2.89 -1.43 -19.30
CA LEU A 336 -3.25 -0.66 -20.48
C LEU A 336 -2.29 -0.96 -21.66
N SER A 337 -0.98 -1.07 -21.37
CA SER A 337 0.03 -1.38 -22.40
C SER A 337 -0.30 -2.70 -23.12
N LEU A 338 -0.65 -3.76 -22.37
CA LEU A 338 -0.95 -5.08 -22.96
C LEU A 338 -2.23 -5.09 -23.80
N ILE A 339 -3.27 -4.36 -23.38
CA ILE A 339 -4.50 -4.19 -24.17
C ILE A 339 -4.17 -3.54 -25.51
N LYS A 340 -3.39 -2.47 -25.48
CA LYS A 340 -2.96 -1.73 -26.65
C LYS A 340 -2.09 -2.58 -27.59
N ASP A 341 -1.09 -3.29 -27.05
CA ASP A 341 -0.19 -4.15 -27.83
C ASP A 341 -0.92 -5.27 -28.59
N LEU A 342 -2.02 -5.75 -28.02
CA LEU A 342 -2.89 -6.75 -28.68
C LEU A 342 -3.89 -6.14 -29.65
N GLY A 343 -3.89 -4.82 -29.85
CA GLY A 343 -4.85 -4.12 -30.69
C GLY A 343 -6.30 -4.22 -30.18
N LEU A 344 -6.48 -4.48 -28.88
CA LEU A 344 -7.80 -4.59 -28.29
C LEU A 344 -8.38 -3.21 -28.00
N ARG A 345 -9.70 -3.04 -28.24
CA ARG A 345 -10.42 -1.83 -27.89
C ARG A 345 -11.56 -2.20 -26.94
N PRO A 346 -11.49 -1.79 -25.66
CA PRO A 346 -12.57 -2.03 -24.70
C PRO A 346 -13.90 -1.41 -25.14
N LYS A 347 -15.02 -1.94 -24.67
CA LYS A 347 -16.35 -1.32 -24.88
C LYS A 347 -16.49 -0.04 -24.08
N ARG A 348 -15.91 -0.01 -22.86
CA ARG A 348 -15.90 1.10 -21.91
C ARG A 348 -14.53 1.73 -21.87
N THR A 349 -14.47 2.97 -21.40
CA THR A 349 -13.18 3.62 -21.14
C THR A 349 -12.45 2.91 -19.99
N LEU A 350 -11.23 2.47 -20.25
CA LEU A 350 -10.30 2.02 -19.23
C LEU A 350 -9.44 3.20 -18.83
N ARG A 351 -9.57 3.64 -17.58
CA ARG A 351 -8.89 4.81 -17.05
C ARG A 351 -7.86 4.38 -16.02
N LEU A 352 -6.62 4.72 -16.26
CA LEU A 352 -5.53 4.67 -15.28
C LEU A 352 -5.51 5.98 -14.50
N VAL A 353 -5.44 5.89 -13.17
CA VAL A 353 -5.10 7.04 -12.33
C VAL A 353 -3.93 6.64 -11.43
N LEU A 354 -2.89 7.46 -11.44
CA LEU A 354 -1.76 7.35 -10.51
C LEU A 354 -1.89 8.46 -9.48
N TRP A 355 -2.17 8.06 -8.24
CA TRP A 355 -2.44 8.99 -7.15
C TRP A 355 -1.18 9.66 -6.63
N THR A 356 -1.33 10.87 -6.12
CA THR A 356 -0.30 11.58 -5.37
C THR A 356 -0.71 11.68 -3.90
N ALA A 357 0.25 11.59 -2.98
CA ALA A 357 0.04 11.74 -1.55
C ALA A 357 -1.02 10.79 -0.94
N GLU A 358 -0.96 9.52 -1.33
CA GLU A 358 -1.71 8.45 -0.67
C GLU A 358 -1.25 8.28 0.77
N GLU A 359 0.05 8.17 0.98
CA GLU A 359 0.71 7.90 2.26
C GLU A 359 0.37 8.93 3.36
N GLN A 360 -0.12 10.10 2.97
CA GLN A 360 -0.60 11.14 3.88
C GLN A 360 -2.13 11.09 4.08
N GLY A 361 -2.78 9.99 3.70
CA GLY A 361 -4.19 9.71 3.92
C GLY A 361 -5.07 9.87 2.67
N GLY A 362 -4.61 9.42 1.50
CA GLY A 362 -5.42 9.37 0.27
C GLY A 362 -5.76 10.76 -0.29
N VAL A 363 -4.87 11.74 -0.13
CA VAL A 363 -5.16 13.17 -0.45
C VAL A 363 -5.46 13.36 -1.93
N GLY A 364 -4.68 12.71 -2.82
CA GLY A 364 -4.88 12.78 -4.26
C GLY A 364 -6.22 12.19 -4.69
N ALA A 365 -6.53 11.02 -4.17
CA ALA A 365 -7.79 10.32 -4.46
C ALA A 365 -9.00 11.08 -3.92
N GLU A 366 -8.92 11.66 -2.71
CA GLU A 366 -9.99 12.46 -2.14
C GLU A 366 -10.32 13.67 -3.01
N GLN A 367 -9.30 14.41 -3.46
CA GLN A 367 -9.52 15.58 -4.29
C GLN A 367 -10.06 15.22 -5.68
N TYR A 368 -9.54 14.15 -6.29
CA TYR A 368 -10.05 13.61 -7.55
C TYR A 368 -11.52 13.16 -7.41
N TYR A 369 -11.84 12.40 -6.36
CA TYR A 369 -13.22 11.99 -6.09
C TYR A 369 -14.16 13.18 -5.95
N LYS A 370 -13.79 14.23 -5.20
CA LYS A 370 -14.59 15.45 -5.04
C LYS A 370 -14.84 16.15 -6.37
N LEU A 371 -13.82 16.20 -7.24
CA LEU A 371 -13.92 16.83 -8.56
C LEU A 371 -14.85 16.05 -9.51
N HIS A 372 -14.85 14.71 -9.44
CA HIS A 372 -15.59 13.83 -10.34
C HIS A 372 -16.88 13.25 -9.73
N LYS A 373 -17.23 13.63 -8.51
CA LYS A 373 -18.37 13.06 -7.77
C LYS A 373 -19.72 13.16 -8.48
N GLU A 374 -19.95 14.21 -9.23
CA GLU A 374 -21.21 14.38 -9.99
C GLU A 374 -21.39 13.31 -11.08
N ASN A 375 -20.29 12.70 -11.53
CA ASN A 375 -20.27 11.65 -12.55
C ASN A 375 -20.03 10.25 -11.96
N ILE A 376 -20.25 10.06 -10.67
CA ILE A 376 -19.93 8.78 -9.97
C ILE A 376 -20.69 7.58 -10.59
N SER A 377 -21.88 7.80 -11.11
CA SER A 377 -22.69 6.77 -11.81
C SER A 377 -22.03 6.25 -13.09
N ASN A 378 -21.03 6.93 -13.61
CA ASN A 378 -20.28 6.51 -14.78
C ASN A 378 -19.18 5.51 -14.43
N PHE A 379 -18.81 5.35 -13.14
CA PHE A 379 -17.83 4.37 -12.71
C PHE A 379 -18.48 3.00 -12.53
N ASP A 380 -18.16 2.09 -13.41
CA ASP A 380 -18.69 0.72 -13.37
C ASP A 380 -18.01 -0.14 -12.29
N ILE A 381 -16.71 0.08 -12.10
CA ILE A 381 -15.88 -0.57 -11.08
C ILE A 381 -14.60 0.25 -10.87
N VAL A 382 -14.10 0.23 -9.66
CA VAL A 382 -12.80 0.82 -9.29
C VAL A 382 -11.86 -0.28 -8.78
N MET A 383 -10.59 -0.19 -9.15
CA MET A 383 -9.59 -1.22 -8.87
C MET A 383 -8.29 -0.58 -8.44
N GLU A 384 -7.67 -1.15 -7.42
CA GLU A 384 -6.37 -0.71 -6.93
C GLU A 384 -5.45 -1.88 -6.64
N SER A 385 -4.16 -1.66 -6.77
CA SER A 385 -3.13 -2.59 -6.34
C SER A 385 -2.19 -1.87 -5.40
N ASP A 386 -2.33 -2.14 -4.09
CA ASP A 386 -1.58 -1.47 -3.02
C ASP A 386 -1.22 -2.43 -1.86
N GLU A 387 -1.30 -3.73 -2.09
CA GLU A 387 -0.90 -4.74 -1.09
C GLU A 387 0.45 -5.41 -1.42
N GLY A 388 1.32 -4.69 -2.13
CA GLY A 388 2.62 -5.17 -2.57
C GLY A 388 2.55 -6.11 -3.78
N THR A 389 3.72 -6.60 -4.21
CA THR A 389 3.90 -7.39 -5.44
C THR A 389 4.29 -8.84 -5.16
N PHE A 390 3.62 -9.48 -4.22
CA PHE A 390 3.80 -10.90 -3.90
C PHE A 390 3.02 -11.81 -4.85
N MET A 391 3.04 -13.13 -4.61
CA MET A 391 2.32 -14.07 -5.46
C MET A 391 0.79 -13.88 -5.34
N PRO A 392 0.09 -13.54 -6.43
CA PRO A 392 -1.35 -13.33 -6.38
C PRO A 392 -2.09 -14.65 -6.15
N THR A 393 -3.14 -14.61 -5.37
CA THR A 393 -4.03 -15.75 -5.14
C THR A 393 -5.44 -15.48 -5.61
N GLY A 394 -5.80 -14.21 -5.69
CA GLY A 394 -7.13 -13.77 -6.03
C GLY A 394 -7.28 -12.26 -5.85
N LEU A 395 -8.51 -11.85 -5.68
CA LEU A 395 -8.87 -10.48 -5.35
C LEU A 395 -9.84 -10.44 -4.17
N ALA A 396 -9.80 -9.37 -3.42
CA ALA A 396 -10.82 -9.02 -2.43
C ALA A 396 -11.82 -8.06 -3.10
N PHE A 397 -13.11 -8.32 -2.93
CA PHE A 397 -14.16 -7.62 -3.66
C PHE A 397 -15.26 -7.12 -2.73
N THR A 398 -15.60 -5.85 -2.86
CA THR A 398 -16.76 -5.20 -2.24
C THR A 398 -17.77 -4.82 -3.32
N GLY A 399 -19.01 -5.23 -3.15
CA GLY A 399 -20.10 -4.98 -4.08
C GLY A 399 -21.28 -5.93 -3.88
N SER A 400 -22.30 -5.81 -4.73
CA SER A 400 -23.50 -6.65 -4.63
C SER A 400 -23.19 -8.14 -4.89
N ASN A 401 -24.07 -9.04 -4.38
CA ASN A 401 -23.96 -10.48 -4.64
C ASN A 401 -23.99 -10.83 -6.13
N SER A 402 -24.75 -10.09 -6.93
CA SER A 402 -24.80 -10.27 -8.39
C SER A 402 -23.47 -9.86 -9.03
N ALA A 403 -22.89 -8.74 -8.64
CA ALA A 403 -21.56 -8.32 -9.12
C ALA A 403 -20.51 -9.34 -8.71
N ARG A 404 -20.51 -9.81 -7.47
CA ARG A 404 -19.61 -10.87 -6.98
C ARG A 404 -19.71 -12.16 -7.80
N SER A 405 -20.92 -12.55 -8.19
CA SER A 405 -21.10 -13.73 -9.06
C SER A 405 -20.46 -13.55 -10.43
N ILE A 406 -20.56 -12.35 -11.01
CA ILE A 406 -19.88 -12.00 -12.27
C ILE A 406 -18.36 -12.05 -12.10
N ILE A 407 -17.84 -11.46 -11.04
CA ILE A 407 -16.40 -11.49 -10.71
C ILE A 407 -15.90 -12.95 -10.62
N LYS A 408 -16.64 -13.84 -9.94
CA LYS A 408 -16.28 -15.27 -9.86
C LYS A 408 -16.20 -15.95 -11.24
N GLU A 409 -17.05 -15.56 -12.18
CA GLU A 409 -16.97 -16.09 -13.56
C GLU A 409 -15.72 -15.56 -14.29
N VAL A 410 -15.41 -14.26 -14.16
CA VAL A 410 -14.18 -13.68 -14.72
C VAL A 410 -12.93 -14.36 -14.16
N MET A 411 -12.90 -14.65 -12.85
CA MET A 411 -11.77 -15.34 -12.21
C MET A 411 -11.51 -16.74 -12.74
N LYS A 412 -12.51 -17.42 -13.32
CA LYS A 412 -12.31 -18.73 -13.98
C LYS A 412 -11.38 -18.64 -15.19
N LEU A 413 -11.34 -17.50 -15.88
CA LEU A 413 -10.43 -17.27 -17.02
C LEU A 413 -8.96 -17.20 -16.58
N LEU A 414 -8.69 -16.94 -15.30
CA LEU A 414 -7.36 -16.87 -14.70
C LEU A 414 -6.87 -18.22 -14.14
N LYS A 415 -7.67 -19.30 -14.32
CA LYS A 415 -7.28 -20.65 -13.89
C LYS A 415 -5.90 -21.09 -14.42
N PRO A 416 -5.48 -20.75 -15.67
CA PRO A 416 -4.16 -21.13 -16.16
C PRO A 416 -2.98 -20.61 -15.34
N ILE A 417 -3.17 -19.52 -14.58
CA ILE A 417 -2.17 -18.92 -13.69
C ILE A 417 -2.48 -19.13 -12.20
N ASN A 418 -3.44 -20.02 -11.90
CA ASN A 418 -3.84 -20.41 -10.54
C ASN A 418 -4.35 -19.28 -9.64
N VAL A 419 -4.92 -18.22 -10.22
CA VAL A 419 -5.46 -17.06 -9.49
C VAL A 419 -6.97 -17.05 -9.62
N THR A 420 -7.67 -17.70 -8.68
CA THR A 420 -9.12 -17.97 -8.81
C THR A 420 -9.95 -17.61 -7.59
N LYS A 421 -9.32 -17.12 -6.51
CA LYS A 421 -10.01 -16.84 -5.27
C LYS A 421 -10.66 -15.46 -5.32
N VAL A 422 -11.83 -15.34 -4.68
CA VAL A 422 -12.51 -14.06 -4.42
C VAL A 422 -12.76 -13.98 -2.92
N TYR A 423 -12.08 -13.04 -2.29
CA TYR A 423 -12.17 -12.78 -0.85
C TYR A 423 -13.25 -11.72 -0.58
N GLU A 424 -13.65 -11.58 0.68
CA GLU A 424 -14.53 -10.51 1.14
C GLU A 424 -13.71 -9.23 1.41
N ASN A 425 -14.42 -8.08 1.44
CA ASN A 425 -13.86 -6.78 1.83
C ASN A 425 -12.68 -6.33 0.97
N GLY A 426 -12.96 -6.07 -0.31
CA GLY A 426 -12.00 -5.50 -1.25
C GLY A 426 -11.92 -3.98 -1.14
N GLU A 427 -11.68 -3.50 0.08
CA GLU A 427 -11.41 -2.10 0.32
C GLU A 427 -9.93 -1.87 0.02
N GLY A 428 -9.66 -1.08 -1.01
CA GLY A 428 -8.36 -0.49 -1.25
C GLY A 428 -8.27 0.82 -0.47
N THR A 429 -7.14 1.47 -0.48
CA THR A 429 -6.96 2.74 0.21
C THR A 429 -7.59 3.89 -0.54
N ASP A 430 -7.10 4.19 -1.73
CA ASP A 430 -7.54 5.34 -2.53
C ASP A 430 -8.94 5.18 -3.13
N ILE A 431 -9.35 3.95 -3.47
CA ILE A 431 -10.67 3.68 -4.06
C ILE A 431 -11.84 3.65 -3.06
N ASN A 432 -11.58 3.78 -1.77
CA ASN A 432 -12.61 3.69 -0.72
C ASN A 432 -13.72 4.73 -0.88
N TYR A 433 -13.44 5.91 -1.38
CA TYR A 433 -14.45 6.96 -1.62
C TYR A 433 -15.57 6.49 -2.56
N TRP A 434 -15.21 5.78 -3.63
CA TRP A 434 -16.19 5.20 -4.59
C TRP A 434 -16.94 4.01 -4.00
N ILE A 435 -16.23 3.15 -3.27
CA ILE A 435 -16.84 1.97 -2.61
C ILE A 435 -17.90 2.41 -1.60
N HIS A 436 -17.62 3.44 -0.79
CA HIS A 436 -18.57 3.99 0.18
C HIS A 436 -19.82 4.56 -0.49
N ASP A 437 -19.72 5.10 -1.70
CA ASP A 437 -20.86 5.58 -2.50
C ASP A 437 -21.51 4.44 -3.34
N GLY A 438 -21.13 3.19 -3.13
CA GLY A 438 -21.78 2.00 -3.70
C GLY A 438 -21.24 1.56 -5.07
N VAL A 439 -20.15 2.16 -5.57
CA VAL A 439 -19.46 1.65 -6.76
C VAL A 439 -18.75 0.35 -6.38
N PRO A 440 -18.91 -0.74 -7.15
CA PRO A 440 -18.16 -1.96 -6.89
C PRO A 440 -16.64 -1.70 -6.94
N GLY A 441 -15.91 -2.25 -5.97
CA GLY A 441 -14.46 -2.09 -5.93
C GLY A 441 -13.73 -3.36 -5.52
N HIS A 442 -12.45 -3.42 -5.85
CA HIS A 442 -11.60 -4.51 -5.41
C HIS A 442 -10.14 -4.09 -5.25
N SER A 443 -9.47 -4.75 -4.30
CA SER A 443 -8.02 -4.77 -4.17
C SER A 443 -7.46 -6.16 -4.45
N PHE A 444 -6.16 -6.23 -4.74
CA PHE A 444 -5.49 -7.51 -5.05
C PHE A 444 -5.00 -8.17 -3.78
N MET A 445 -5.24 -9.48 -3.68
CA MET A 445 -4.80 -10.30 -2.55
C MET A 445 -3.57 -11.10 -2.96
N CYS A 446 -2.46 -10.82 -2.30
CA CYS A 446 -1.21 -11.56 -2.39
C CYS A 446 -0.99 -12.42 -1.15
N ILE A 447 -0.34 -13.58 -1.29
CA ILE A 447 0.16 -14.33 -0.14
C ILE A 447 1.59 -13.91 0.15
N PHE A 448 1.85 -13.47 1.38
CA PHE A 448 3.18 -13.47 1.95
C PHE A 448 3.65 -14.93 2.07
N MET A 449 4.61 -15.35 1.27
CA MET A 449 5.23 -16.66 1.49
C MET A 449 6.14 -16.58 2.70
N CYS A 450 5.62 -16.99 3.85
CA CYS A 450 6.47 -17.34 4.99
C CYS A 450 7.17 -18.66 4.66
N VAL A 451 8.43 -18.61 4.27
CA VAL A 451 9.22 -19.83 4.09
C VAL A 451 9.53 -20.38 5.47
N TYR A 452 8.81 -21.43 5.87
CA TYR A 452 9.10 -22.19 7.07
C TYR A 452 10.40 -22.97 6.84
N VAL A 453 11.53 -22.39 7.22
CA VAL A 453 12.76 -23.17 7.38
C VAL A 453 12.62 -23.95 8.69
N ARG A 454 12.62 -25.29 8.61
CA ARG A 454 12.64 -26.15 9.81
C ARG A 454 13.80 -25.75 10.71
N LYS A 455 13.50 -24.99 11.70
CA LYS A 455 14.11 -24.60 12.97
C LYS A 455 13.91 -23.10 13.23
N LYS A 456 12.72 -22.79 13.78
CA LYS A 456 12.42 -21.56 14.56
C LYS A 456 12.84 -20.17 14.01
N THR A 457 13.02 -20.00 12.71
CA THR A 457 13.27 -18.66 12.15
C THR A 457 12.38 -18.48 10.93
N CYS A 458 11.47 -17.51 11.00
CA CYS A 458 10.67 -17.07 9.86
C CYS A 458 11.46 -15.94 9.19
N ILE A 459 11.80 -16.09 7.92
CA ILE A 459 12.36 -15.02 7.10
C ILE A 459 11.24 -14.59 6.16
N VAL A 460 10.78 -13.35 6.31
CA VAL A 460 9.93 -12.67 5.34
C VAL A 460 10.86 -12.10 4.27
N ILE A 461 10.75 -12.61 3.05
CA ILE A 461 11.43 -12.07 1.88
C ILE A 461 10.41 -11.33 1.05
#